data_201bb3f78b82ea7af26d303c062d8591
#
_entry.id   201bb3f78b82ea7af26d303c062d8591
#
_cell.length_a   1.000
_cell.length_b   1.000
_cell.length_c   1.000
_cell.angle_alpha   90.00
_cell.angle_beta   90.00
_cell.angle_gamma   90.00
#
_symmetry.space_group_name_H-M   'P 1'
#
loop_
_entity.id
_entity.type
_entity.pdbx_description
1 polymer ?
#
loop_
_entity_poly.entity_id
_entity_poly.type
_entity_poly.pdbx_seq_one_letter_code
_entity_poly.pdbx_strand_id
1 'polypeptide(L)'
;MHQLKYCSSCGSENEFSFIDGNNRFHCVKCGTIHYQNPKPTATLICMKNNQLLLGRRDRSPAKGKWGLIGGFMELNETLEEAAIRELYEETKLVGEVVKIFGTSSHFNTVFGDVLLIGIVVNVKDWDTLEAGDDISEAKLFEINNLPNLAFDSHLELIELYKKLSH
;
A
#
# COMPACT_ATOMS: atom_id res chain seq x y z
N MET A 1 14.92 11.90 -0.63
CA MET A 1 14.62 12.04 0.82
C MET A 1 14.09 13.45 1.03
N HIS A 2 12.84 13.64 1.47
CA HIS A 2 12.31 14.96 1.78
C HIS A 2 13.06 15.51 3.00
N GLN A 3 13.71 16.65 2.84
CA GLN A 3 14.36 17.34 3.95
C GLN A 3 13.30 17.93 4.88
N LEU A 4 13.26 17.46 6.11
CA LEU A 4 12.46 18.09 7.19
C LEU A 4 13.21 19.32 7.69
N LYS A 5 13.19 20.40 6.89
CA LYS A 5 13.93 21.61 7.20
C LYS A 5 13.43 22.29 8.49
N TYR A 6 12.12 22.26 8.74
CA TYR A 6 11.51 22.89 9.89
C TYR A 6 10.82 21.87 10.80
N CYS A 7 10.88 22.14 12.10
CA CYS A 7 10.23 21.35 13.12
C CYS A 7 8.71 21.48 13.05
N SER A 8 7.99 20.36 12.97
CA SER A 8 6.53 20.32 12.95
C SER A 8 5.90 20.79 14.27
N SER A 9 6.65 20.76 15.39
CA SER A 9 6.14 21.14 16.71
C SER A 9 6.29 22.63 17.01
N CYS A 10 7.39 23.30 16.58
CA CYS A 10 7.66 24.68 16.96
C CYS A 10 8.10 25.60 15.81
N GLY A 11 8.18 25.10 14.58
CA GLY A 11 8.53 25.86 13.38
C GLY A 11 10.01 26.26 13.26
N SER A 12 10.87 25.94 14.23
CA SER A 12 12.31 26.23 14.15
C SER A 12 13.02 25.30 13.18
N GLU A 13 14.18 25.68 12.69
CA GLU A 13 14.99 24.80 11.83
C GLU A 13 15.42 23.55 12.58
N ASN A 14 15.38 22.40 11.85
CA ASN A 14 15.90 21.13 12.33
C ASN A 14 17.38 20.98 11.98
N GLU A 15 18.09 20.26 12.82
CA GLU A 15 19.40 19.73 12.52
C GLU A 15 19.29 18.24 12.14
N PHE A 16 20.26 17.76 11.34
CA PHE A 16 20.36 16.35 10.96
C PHE A 16 21.61 15.76 11.61
N SER A 17 21.44 14.87 12.57
CA SER A 17 22.53 14.30 13.35
C SER A 17 22.26 12.85 13.73
N PHE A 18 23.31 12.17 14.24
CA PHE A 18 23.23 10.78 14.69
C PHE A 18 22.59 10.72 16.08
N ILE A 19 21.38 10.13 16.14
CA ILE A 19 20.56 9.99 17.36
C ILE A 19 20.02 8.57 17.41
N ASP A 20 20.16 7.89 18.55
CA ASP A 20 19.64 6.53 18.78
C ASP A 20 19.99 5.54 17.65
N GLY A 21 21.25 5.51 17.25
CA GLY A 21 21.76 4.55 16.26
C GLY A 21 21.46 4.89 14.80
N ASN A 22 20.85 6.04 14.50
CA ASN A 22 20.53 6.47 13.14
C ASN A 22 20.66 7.98 12.95
N ASN A 23 20.84 8.42 11.69
CA ASN A 23 20.74 9.83 11.35
C ASN A 23 19.27 10.26 11.32
N ARG A 24 18.93 11.28 12.11
CA ARG A 24 17.56 11.80 12.26
C ARG A 24 17.54 13.32 12.21
N PHE A 25 16.42 13.86 11.75
CA PHE A 25 16.12 15.27 11.96
C PHE A 25 15.66 15.48 13.40
N HIS A 26 16.20 16.51 14.06
CA HIS A 26 15.78 16.91 15.39
C HIS A 26 15.79 18.42 15.54
N CYS A 27 15.00 18.92 16.44
CA CYS A 27 14.89 20.34 16.74
C CYS A 27 15.65 20.65 18.03
N VAL A 28 16.74 21.41 17.96
CA VAL A 28 17.53 21.82 19.14
C VAL A 28 16.75 22.76 20.05
N LYS A 29 15.74 23.49 19.53
CA LYS A 29 14.97 24.45 20.32
C LYS A 29 13.93 23.78 21.23
N CYS A 30 13.20 22.76 20.74
CA CYS A 30 12.15 22.11 21.54
C CYS A 30 12.43 20.62 21.83
N GLY A 31 13.56 20.09 21.38
CA GLY A 31 13.97 18.69 21.63
C GLY A 31 13.22 17.63 20.79
N THR A 32 12.31 18.04 19.89
CA THR A 32 11.57 17.07 19.08
C THR A 32 12.49 16.30 18.14
N ILE A 33 12.47 14.97 18.21
CA ILE A 33 13.13 14.07 17.26
C ILE A 33 12.09 13.61 16.23
N HIS A 34 12.42 13.73 14.94
CA HIS A 34 11.54 13.36 13.85
C HIS A 34 11.88 11.95 13.34
N TYR A 35 11.06 10.98 13.71
CA TYR A 35 11.18 9.62 13.22
C TYR A 35 10.54 9.52 11.83
N GLN A 36 11.29 8.98 10.87
CA GLN A 36 10.78 8.67 9.53
C GLN A 36 10.74 7.15 9.37
N ASN A 37 9.55 6.61 9.28
CA ASN A 37 9.31 5.17 9.16
C ASN A 37 8.68 4.87 7.80
N PRO A 38 8.80 3.61 7.29
CA PRO A 38 8.04 3.17 6.14
C PRO A 38 6.54 3.36 6.36
N LYS A 39 5.84 3.81 5.32
CA LYS A 39 4.39 3.98 5.38
C LYS A 39 3.70 2.64 5.12
N PRO A 40 2.83 2.16 6.02
CA PRO A 40 2.11 0.91 5.81
C PRO A 40 0.99 1.07 4.79
N THR A 41 0.77 0.02 4.00
CA THR A 41 -0.38 -0.10 3.10
C THR A 41 -1.12 -1.41 3.34
N ALA A 42 -2.44 -1.40 3.20
CA ALA A 42 -3.23 -2.61 2.99
C ALA A 42 -3.17 -2.95 1.49
N THR A 43 -2.64 -4.14 1.13
CA THR A 43 -2.46 -4.57 -0.26
C THR A 43 -3.15 -5.91 -0.46
N LEU A 44 -4.16 -5.96 -1.33
CA LEU A 44 -5.17 -7.00 -1.32
C LEU A 44 -4.95 -8.07 -2.39
N ILE A 45 -5.14 -9.33 -2.02
CA ILE A 45 -5.34 -10.46 -2.90
C ILE A 45 -6.82 -10.84 -2.85
N CYS A 46 -7.54 -10.52 -3.91
CA CYS A 46 -8.95 -10.84 -4.10
C CYS A 46 -9.07 -11.81 -5.27
N MET A 47 -9.40 -13.06 -4.97
CA MET A 47 -9.49 -14.14 -5.95
C MET A 47 -10.92 -14.52 -6.28
N LYS A 48 -11.23 -14.65 -7.58
CA LYS A 48 -12.43 -15.32 -8.08
C LYS A 48 -12.01 -16.55 -8.87
N ASN A 49 -12.21 -17.74 -8.32
CA ASN A 49 -11.64 -18.97 -8.86
C ASN A 49 -10.09 -18.86 -8.98
N ASN A 50 -9.55 -18.98 -10.18
CA ASN A 50 -8.11 -18.84 -10.46
C ASN A 50 -7.72 -17.45 -11.00
N GLN A 51 -8.61 -16.45 -10.86
CA GLN A 51 -8.40 -15.11 -11.36
C GLN A 51 -8.19 -14.13 -10.22
N LEU A 52 -7.18 -13.29 -10.36
CA LEU A 52 -6.80 -12.22 -9.42
C LEU A 52 -7.39 -10.89 -9.90
N LEU A 53 -8.03 -10.15 -8.99
CA LEU A 53 -8.48 -8.80 -9.24
C LEU A 53 -7.29 -7.84 -9.26
N LEU A 54 -7.21 -7.03 -10.32
CA LEU A 54 -6.25 -5.94 -10.46
C LEU A 54 -6.97 -4.64 -10.83
N GLY A 55 -6.42 -3.52 -10.37
CA GLY A 55 -6.81 -2.17 -10.72
C GLY A 55 -5.82 -1.53 -11.70
N ARG A 56 -6.32 -0.81 -12.70
CA ARG A 56 -5.50 -0.01 -13.60
C ARG A 56 -5.37 1.40 -13.06
N ARG A 57 -4.16 1.78 -12.67
CA ARG A 57 -3.89 3.07 -12.03
C ARG A 57 -4.26 4.26 -12.92
N ASP A 58 -4.98 5.21 -12.37
CA ASP A 58 -5.32 6.47 -13.07
C ASP A 58 -4.40 7.64 -12.68
N ARG A 59 -3.54 7.47 -11.67
CA ARG A 59 -2.63 8.50 -11.16
C ARG A 59 -1.16 8.09 -11.21
N SER A 60 -0.28 9.08 -11.20
CA SER A 60 1.16 8.88 -10.99
C SER A 60 1.45 8.43 -9.55
N PRO A 61 2.50 7.62 -9.32
CA PRO A 61 3.38 7.00 -10.33
C PRO A 61 2.69 5.83 -11.06
N ALA A 62 3.24 5.48 -12.23
CA ALA A 62 2.84 4.33 -13.04
C ALA A 62 1.38 4.35 -13.55
N LYS A 63 0.85 5.56 -13.89
CA LYS A 63 -0.47 5.70 -14.52
C LYS A 63 -0.60 4.78 -15.75
N GLY A 64 -1.76 4.10 -15.86
CA GLY A 64 -2.10 3.17 -16.93
C GLY A 64 -1.56 1.74 -16.76
N LYS A 65 -0.73 1.48 -15.75
CA LYS A 65 -0.28 0.12 -15.40
C LYS A 65 -1.22 -0.53 -14.39
N TRP A 66 -1.17 -1.86 -14.34
CA TRP A 66 -1.99 -2.65 -13.43
C TRP A 66 -1.31 -2.83 -12.06
N GLY A 67 -2.08 -2.93 -11.01
CA GLY A 67 -1.59 -3.17 -9.66
C GLY A 67 -2.60 -3.94 -8.80
N LEU A 68 -2.15 -4.42 -7.66
CA LEU A 68 -3.04 -4.93 -6.63
C LEU A 68 -3.93 -3.80 -6.12
N ILE A 69 -5.14 -4.13 -5.71
CA ILE A 69 -6.06 -3.23 -5.01
C ILE A 69 -5.47 -2.90 -3.65
N GLY A 70 -5.62 -1.66 -3.20
CA GLY A 70 -5.19 -1.23 -1.88
C GLY A 70 -4.42 0.09 -1.87
N GLY A 71 -4.21 0.63 -0.67
CA GLY A 71 -3.59 1.92 -0.45
C GLY A 71 -3.03 2.09 0.95
N PHE A 72 -2.72 3.34 1.30
CA PHE A 72 -2.15 3.67 2.59
C PHE A 72 -3.18 3.51 3.71
N MET A 73 -2.69 3.01 4.83
CA MET A 73 -3.48 3.06 6.07
C MET A 73 -3.65 4.50 6.54
N GLU A 74 -4.86 4.84 6.96
CA GLU A 74 -5.19 6.13 7.56
C GLU A 74 -5.06 6.09 9.09
N LEU A 75 -5.01 7.28 9.70
CA LEU A 75 -4.99 7.37 11.16
C LEU A 75 -6.31 6.87 11.76
N ASN A 76 -6.20 6.16 12.88
CA ASN A 76 -7.33 5.60 13.65
C ASN A 76 -8.11 4.48 12.95
N GLU A 77 -7.55 3.83 11.97
CA GLU A 77 -8.10 2.59 11.40
C GLU A 77 -7.17 1.39 11.67
N THR A 78 -7.75 0.22 11.80
CA THR A 78 -7.02 -1.05 11.80
C THR A 78 -6.62 -1.45 10.38
N LEU A 79 -5.73 -2.43 10.25
CA LEU A 79 -5.33 -2.95 8.93
C LEU A 79 -6.52 -3.57 8.19
N GLU A 80 -7.41 -4.24 8.91
CA GLU A 80 -8.62 -4.85 8.37
C GLU A 80 -9.62 -3.79 7.88
N GLU A 81 -9.79 -2.70 8.63
CA GLU A 81 -10.62 -1.57 8.21
C GLU A 81 -10.07 -0.90 6.97
N ALA A 82 -8.75 -0.65 6.92
CA ALA A 82 -8.06 -0.13 5.73
C ALA A 82 -8.29 -1.04 4.51
N ALA A 83 -8.15 -2.35 4.68
CA ALA A 83 -8.34 -3.32 3.60
C ALA A 83 -9.76 -3.27 3.01
N ILE A 84 -10.78 -3.20 3.86
CA ILE A 84 -12.18 -3.16 3.40
C ILE A 84 -12.55 -1.79 2.83
N ARG A 85 -12.03 -0.70 3.38
CA ARG A 85 -12.21 0.65 2.84
C ARG A 85 -11.62 0.75 1.43
N GLU A 86 -10.34 0.39 1.25
CA GLU A 86 -9.66 0.41 -0.05
C GLU A 86 -10.35 -0.48 -1.09
N LEU A 87 -10.77 -1.70 -0.69
CA LEU A 87 -11.55 -2.55 -1.58
C LEU A 87 -12.80 -1.84 -2.10
N TYR A 88 -13.56 -1.21 -1.19
CA TYR A 88 -14.80 -0.54 -1.57
C TYR A 88 -14.55 0.74 -2.37
N GLU A 89 -13.58 1.57 -1.98
CA GLU A 89 -13.26 2.83 -2.66
C GLU A 89 -12.85 2.59 -4.11
N GLU A 90 -11.93 1.64 -4.33
CA GLU A 90 -11.39 1.35 -5.66
C GLU A 90 -12.30 0.47 -6.52
N THR A 91 -13.16 -0.38 -5.93
CA THR A 91 -13.85 -1.42 -6.70
C THR A 91 -15.35 -1.55 -6.45
N LYS A 92 -15.92 -0.83 -5.48
CA LYS A 92 -17.30 -0.97 -4.98
C LYS A 92 -17.65 -2.36 -4.43
N LEU A 93 -16.68 -3.26 -4.37
CA LEU A 93 -16.88 -4.60 -3.82
C LEU A 93 -16.95 -4.57 -2.30
N VAL A 94 -17.69 -5.52 -1.74
CA VAL A 94 -17.77 -5.79 -0.31
C VAL A 94 -17.15 -7.16 -0.03
N GLY A 95 -16.28 -7.21 0.97
CA GLY A 95 -15.58 -8.43 1.33
C GLY A 95 -15.32 -8.54 2.82
N GLU A 96 -14.62 -9.60 3.19
CA GLU A 96 -14.14 -9.81 4.56
C GLU A 96 -12.67 -10.26 4.52
N VAL A 97 -11.88 -9.79 5.49
CA VAL A 97 -10.49 -10.20 5.63
C VAL A 97 -10.43 -11.65 6.07
N VAL A 98 -9.65 -12.45 5.32
CA VAL A 98 -9.43 -13.88 5.63
C VAL A 98 -8.16 -14.05 6.44
N LYS A 99 -7.04 -13.46 5.97
CA LYS A 99 -5.74 -13.55 6.64
C LYS A 99 -4.76 -12.50 6.11
N ILE A 100 -3.81 -12.13 6.95
CA ILE A 100 -2.55 -11.49 6.56
C ILE A 100 -1.59 -12.61 6.18
N PHE A 101 -0.90 -12.51 5.03
CA PHE A 101 -0.06 -13.60 4.55
C PHE A 101 1.42 -13.25 4.38
N GLY A 102 1.77 -11.97 4.41
CA GLY A 102 3.15 -11.54 4.31
C GLY A 102 3.32 -10.07 4.01
N THR A 103 4.55 -9.68 3.72
CA THR A 103 4.90 -8.28 3.44
C THR A 103 5.88 -8.20 2.26
N SER A 104 5.89 -7.05 1.58
CA SER A 104 6.94 -6.61 0.67
C SER A 104 7.29 -5.15 0.94
N SER A 105 8.42 -4.67 0.46
CA SER A 105 8.87 -3.29 0.66
C SER A 105 9.13 -2.61 -0.67
N HIS A 106 8.70 -1.36 -0.77
CA HIS A 106 8.98 -0.50 -1.91
C HIS A 106 9.79 0.70 -1.43
N PHE A 107 11.07 0.72 -1.78
CA PHE A 107 12.01 1.73 -1.31
C PHE A 107 12.11 2.93 -2.26
N ASN A 108 12.50 4.08 -1.70
CA ASN A 108 12.79 5.31 -2.45
C ASN A 108 11.63 5.78 -3.35
N THR A 109 10.39 5.61 -2.92
CA THR A 109 9.23 6.13 -3.65
C THR A 109 9.10 7.64 -3.46
N VAL A 110 8.21 8.27 -4.22
CA VAL A 110 7.85 9.68 -4.02
C VAL A 110 7.23 9.95 -2.64
N PHE A 111 6.75 8.90 -1.96
CA PHE A 111 6.16 8.93 -0.62
C PHE A 111 7.17 8.58 0.49
N GLY A 112 8.43 8.27 0.15
CA GLY A 112 9.42 7.62 1.00
C GLY A 112 9.36 6.10 0.87
N ASP A 113 9.83 5.37 1.89
CA ASP A 113 9.72 3.91 1.91
C ASP A 113 8.29 3.48 2.25
N VAL A 114 7.83 2.41 1.62
CA VAL A 114 6.48 1.86 1.80
C VAL A 114 6.59 0.40 2.22
N LEU A 115 5.84 0.02 3.24
CA LEU A 115 5.66 -1.36 3.67
C LEU A 115 4.31 -1.87 3.18
N LEU A 116 4.33 -2.77 2.21
CA LEU A 116 3.13 -3.44 1.72
C LEU A 116 2.80 -4.61 2.63
N ILE A 117 1.58 -4.63 3.16
CA ILE A 117 1.07 -5.73 3.98
C ILE A 117 0.05 -6.48 3.14
N GLY A 118 0.39 -7.71 2.78
CA GLY A 118 -0.43 -8.58 1.93
C GLY A 118 -1.59 -9.22 2.68
N ILE A 119 -2.80 -8.99 2.21
CA ILE A 119 -4.05 -9.41 2.85
C ILE A 119 -4.89 -10.19 1.86
N VAL A 120 -5.36 -11.37 2.25
CA VAL A 120 -6.36 -12.11 1.48
C VAL A 120 -7.73 -11.65 1.89
N VAL A 121 -8.54 -11.23 0.92
CA VAL A 121 -9.93 -10.80 1.11
C VAL A 121 -10.87 -11.69 0.32
N ASN A 122 -11.89 -12.21 0.99
CA ASN A 122 -12.98 -12.94 0.38
C ASN A 122 -14.09 -11.97 -0.05
N VAL A 123 -14.27 -11.80 -1.35
CA VAL A 123 -15.31 -10.94 -1.92
C VAL A 123 -16.64 -11.68 -1.92
N LYS A 124 -17.68 -11.04 -1.37
CA LYS A 124 -19.01 -11.66 -1.20
C LYS A 124 -19.85 -11.65 -2.47
N ASP A 125 -19.77 -10.56 -3.21
CA ASP A 125 -20.52 -10.36 -4.46
C ASP A 125 -19.62 -9.66 -5.49
N TRP A 126 -19.47 -10.27 -6.66
CA TRP A 126 -18.64 -9.74 -7.75
C TRP A 126 -19.45 -8.95 -8.79
N ASP A 127 -20.78 -8.96 -8.71
CA ASP A 127 -21.65 -8.32 -9.71
C ASP A 127 -21.65 -6.79 -9.56
N THR A 128 -21.17 -6.29 -8.40
CA THR A 128 -21.04 -4.85 -8.11
C THR A 128 -19.68 -4.28 -8.51
N LEU A 129 -18.80 -5.06 -9.18
CA LEU A 129 -17.45 -4.62 -9.55
C LEU A 129 -17.50 -3.40 -10.46
N GLU A 130 -17.04 -2.27 -9.96
CA GLU A 130 -16.94 -1.00 -10.65
C GLU A 130 -15.66 -0.28 -10.22
N ALA A 131 -14.87 0.20 -11.19
CA ALA A 131 -13.66 0.96 -10.89
C ALA A 131 -14.01 2.33 -10.29
N GLY A 132 -13.31 2.70 -9.23
CA GLY A 132 -13.48 3.97 -8.54
C GLY A 132 -12.15 4.55 -8.04
N ASP A 133 -12.21 5.72 -7.44
CA ASP A 133 -11.10 6.49 -6.87
C ASP A 133 -9.86 6.57 -7.78
N ASP A 134 -8.78 5.89 -7.40
CA ASP A 134 -7.45 5.99 -8.03
C ASP A 134 -7.25 5.02 -9.21
N ILE A 135 -8.27 4.23 -9.56
CA ILE A 135 -8.20 3.29 -10.68
C ILE A 135 -9.22 3.62 -11.78
N SER A 136 -8.79 3.49 -13.03
CA SER A 136 -9.64 3.72 -14.22
C SER A 136 -10.33 2.46 -14.73
N GLU A 137 -9.87 1.29 -14.29
CA GLU A 137 -10.40 -0.01 -14.69
C GLU A 137 -10.11 -1.05 -13.60
N ALA A 138 -11.07 -1.89 -13.27
CA ALA A 138 -10.90 -3.05 -12.41
C ALA A 138 -11.21 -4.32 -13.18
N LYS A 139 -10.31 -5.31 -13.15
CA LYS A 139 -10.44 -6.53 -13.98
C LYS A 139 -9.80 -7.74 -13.33
N LEU A 140 -10.41 -8.90 -13.60
CA LEU A 140 -9.91 -10.21 -13.22
C LEU A 140 -8.94 -10.76 -14.28
N PHE A 141 -7.78 -11.25 -13.85
CA PHE A 141 -6.74 -11.86 -14.69
C PHE A 141 -6.38 -13.23 -14.16
N GLU A 142 -6.17 -14.20 -15.05
CA GLU A 142 -5.61 -15.49 -14.67
C GLU A 142 -4.31 -15.29 -13.90
N ILE A 143 -4.20 -15.85 -12.69
CA ILE A 143 -3.06 -15.59 -11.79
C ILE A 143 -1.72 -16.04 -12.39
N ASN A 144 -1.73 -16.96 -13.36
CA ASN A 144 -0.55 -17.42 -14.08
C ASN A 144 -0.30 -16.65 -15.39
N ASN A 145 -1.16 -15.69 -15.76
CA ASN A 145 -1.01 -14.88 -16.96
C ASN A 145 -1.39 -13.42 -16.67
N LEU A 146 -0.61 -12.79 -15.80
CA LEU A 146 -0.82 -11.42 -15.37
C LEU A 146 -0.28 -10.41 -16.39
N PRO A 147 -0.90 -9.22 -16.49
CA PRO A 147 -0.36 -8.11 -17.27
C PRO A 147 0.91 -7.56 -16.63
N ASN A 148 1.57 -6.62 -17.32
CA ASN A 148 2.70 -5.89 -16.75
C ASN A 148 2.25 -5.06 -15.54
N LEU A 149 2.76 -5.39 -14.35
CA LEU A 149 2.42 -4.73 -13.10
C LEU A 149 3.17 -3.39 -12.94
N ALA A 150 2.57 -2.51 -12.15
CA ALA A 150 3.10 -1.18 -11.85
C ALA A 150 4.37 -1.22 -11.00
N PHE A 151 4.45 -2.19 -10.09
CA PHE A 151 5.50 -2.26 -9.07
C PHE A 151 5.95 -3.71 -8.84
N ASP A 152 7.26 -3.90 -8.71
CA ASP A 152 7.85 -5.21 -8.42
C ASP A 152 7.40 -5.75 -7.06
N SER A 153 7.17 -4.86 -6.08
CA SER A 153 6.63 -5.21 -4.76
C SER A 153 5.24 -5.87 -4.80
N HIS A 154 4.40 -5.53 -5.80
CA HIS A 154 3.13 -6.22 -6.03
C HIS A 154 3.37 -7.64 -6.57
N LEU A 155 4.32 -7.80 -7.50
CA LEU A 155 4.69 -9.12 -8.01
C LEU A 155 5.25 -10.01 -6.90
N GLU A 156 6.11 -9.46 -6.03
CA GLU A 156 6.65 -10.20 -4.87
C GLU A 156 5.54 -10.73 -3.95
N LEU A 157 4.52 -9.92 -3.64
CA LEU A 157 3.37 -10.36 -2.85
C LEU A 157 2.56 -11.45 -3.56
N ILE A 158 2.33 -11.33 -4.86
CA ILE A 158 1.62 -12.35 -5.63
C ILE A 158 2.38 -13.69 -5.63
N GLU A 159 3.69 -13.65 -5.85
CA GLU A 159 4.53 -14.86 -5.81
C GLU A 159 4.59 -15.47 -4.40
N LEU A 160 4.60 -14.65 -3.36
CA LEU A 160 4.50 -15.13 -1.98
C LEU A 160 3.15 -15.81 -1.73
N TYR A 161 2.05 -15.20 -2.16
CA TYR A 161 0.71 -15.78 -2.06
C TYR A 161 0.61 -17.14 -2.76
N LYS A 162 1.13 -17.26 -4.00
CA LYS A 162 1.15 -18.53 -4.75
C LYS A 162 1.86 -19.64 -3.98
N LYS A 163 3.02 -19.34 -3.39
CA LYS A 163 3.81 -20.30 -2.60
C LYS A 163 3.09 -20.78 -1.33
N LEU A 164 2.23 -19.95 -0.74
CA LEU A 164 1.49 -20.27 0.48
C LEU A 164 0.14 -20.96 0.22
N SER A 165 -0.32 -20.97 -1.05
CA SER A 165 -1.61 -21.55 -1.47
C SER A 165 -1.49 -22.94 -2.06
N HIS A 166 -0.25 -23.46 -2.13
CA HIS A 166 0.10 -24.83 -2.48
C HIS A 166 0.60 -25.57 -1.24
#